data_c9cd603d7152814e93dd38ba5861fd48
#
_entry.id   c9cd603d7152814e93dd38ba5861fd48
#
_cell.length_a   1.000
_cell.length_b   1.000
_cell.length_c   1.000
_cell.angle_alpha   90.00
_cell.angle_beta   90.00
_cell.angle_gamma   90.00
#
_symmetry.space_group_name_H-M   'P 1'
#
loop_
_entity.id
_entity.type
_entity.pdbx_description
1 polymer ?
#
loop_
_entity_poly.entity_id
_entity_poly.type
_entity_poly.pdbx_seq_one_letter_code
_entity_poly.pdbx_strand_id
1 'polypeptide(L)'
;IETFAALRAGDRSAREKIIRHNLRLVAHVAKKYYAQPGDQEDLISIGTIGLMKAVDTFDTTRKARFATYASRCIENAILTRANAGWRIGTISTALGVILVLFRVYREGGPVDFILR
;
A
#
# COMPACT_ATOMS: atom_id res chain seq x y z
N ILE A 1 -9.42 5.77 -19.93
CA ILE A 1 -8.30 5.65 -20.87
C ILE A 1 -7.88 7.02 -21.37
N GLU A 2 -8.83 7.83 -21.84
CA GLU A 2 -8.52 9.18 -22.30
C GLU A 2 -7.93 10.05 -21.19
N THR A 3 -8.44 9.91 -19.96
CA THR A 3 -7.97 10.66 -18.81
C THR A 3 -6.55 10.25 -18.43
N PHE A 4 -6.21 8.98 -18.55
CA PHE A 4 -4.84 8.53 -18.32
C PHE A 4 -3.89 9.01 -19.42
N ALA A 5 -4.36 9.09 -20.65
CA ALA A 5 -3.56 9.67 -21.74
C ALA A 5 -3.24 11.14 -21.46
N ALA A 6 -4.23 11.92 -20.99
CA ALA A 6 -4.04 13.31 -20.60
C ALA A 6 -3.07 13.42 -19.42
N LEU A 7 -3.17 12.51 -18.46
CA LEU A 7 -2.25 12.46 -17.32
C LEU A 7 -0.80 12.25 -17.77
N ARG A 8 -0.59 11.32 -18.71
CA ARG A 8 0.73 11.05 -19.28
C ARG A 8 1.30 12.23 -20.05
N ALA A 9 0.41 13.04 -20.61
CA ALA A 9 0.80 14.29 -21.28
C ALA A 9 1.12 15.43 -20.29
N GLY A 10 1.03 15.19 -18.99
CA GLY A 10 1.36 16.17 -17.98
C GLY A 10 0.20 17.01 -17.46
N ASP A 11 -1.03 16.60 -17.73
CA ASP A 11 -2.21 17.33 -17.30
C ASP A 11 -2.54 17.05 -15.82
N ARG A 12 -2.31 18.03 -14.96
CA ARG A 12 -2.58 17.92 -13.53
C ARG A 12 -4.07 17.82 -13.22
N SER A 13 -4.91 18.44 -14.02
CA SER A 13 -6.36 18.35 -13.80
C SER A 13 -6.88 16.95 -14.08
N ALA A 14 -6.26 16.23 -15.00
CA ALA A 14 -6.57 14.82 -15.26
C ALA A 14 -6.23 13.97 -14.03
N ARG A 15 -5.11 14.23 -13.38
CA ARG A 15 -4.71 13.53 -12.16
C ARG A 15 -5.73 13.72 -11.04
N GLU A 16 -6.10 14.94 -10.78
CA GLU A 16 -7.11 15.26 -9.77
C GLU A 16 -8.45 14.61 -10.08
N LYS A 17 -8.84 14.60 -11.33
CA LYS A 17 -10.09 14.01 -11.78
C LYS A 17 -10.11 12.50 -11.51
N ILE A 18 -9.04 11.80 -11.84
CA ILE A 18 -8.93 10.35 -11.58
C ILE A 18 -9.00 10.08 -10.08
N ILE A 19 -8.27 10.82 -9.27
CA ILE A 19 -8.28 10.66 -7.82
C ILE A 19 -9.69 10.90 -7.27
N ARG A 20 -10.33 11.98 -7.68
CA ARG A 20 -11.67 12.35 -7.20
C ARG A 20 -12.71 11.30 -7.55
N HIS A 21 -12.67 10.76 -8.76
CA HIS A 21 -13.61 9.74 -9.21
C HIS A 21 -13.41 8.38 -8.54
N ASN A 22 -12.28 8.16 -7.90
CA ASN A 22 -11.95 6.90 -7.25
C ASN A 22 -11.93 6.97 -5.72
N LEU A 23 -12.40 8.07 -5.12
CA LEU A 23 -12.46 8.19 -3.67
C LEU A 23 -13.43 7.18 -3.05
N ARG A 24 -14.46 6.78 -3.77
CA ARG A 24 -15.36 5.70 -3.32
C ARG A 24 -14.62 4.39 -3.13
N LEU A 25 -13.68 4.12 -4.00
CA LEU A 25 -12.86 2.92 -3.91
C LEU A 25 -12.02 2.95 -2.63
N VAL A 26 -11.45 4.10 -2.29
CA VAL A 26 -10.71 4.27 -1.04
C VAL A 26 -11.61 3.96 0.17
N ALA A 27 -12.80 4.53 0.20
CA ALA A 27 -13.73 4.30 1.30
C ALA A 27 -14.15 2.83 1.39
N HIS A 28 -14.36 2.19 0.25
CA HIS A 28 -14.75 0.78 0.20
C HIS A 28 -13.65 -0.13 0.73
N VAL A 29 -12.42 0.11 0.36
CA VAL A 29 -11.27 -0.69 0.84
C VAL A 29 -11.00 -0.40 2.31
N ALA A 30 -11.01 0.87 2.71
CA ALA A 30 -10.73 1.26 4.09
C ALA A 30 -11.75 0.69 5.08
N LYS A 31 -13.00 0.54 4.64
CA LYS A 31 -14.07 0.02 5.48
C LYS A 31 -13.78 -1.35 6.08
N LYS A 32 -13.01 -2.17 5.40
CA LYS A 32 -12.63 -3.50 5.87
C LYS A 32 -11.70 -3.46 7.08
N TYR A 33 -11.05 -2.33 7.31
CA TYR A 33 -10.00 -2.20 8.33
C TYR A 33 -10.40 -1.30 9.49
N TYR A 34 -11.66 -0.91 9.57
CA TYR A 34 -12.16 -0.12 10.70
C TYR A 34 -12.21 -1.01 11.95
N ALA A 35 -11.38 -0.71 12.92
CA ALA A 35 -11.34 -1.42 14.19
C ALA A 35 -11.94 -0.63 15.34
N GLN A 36 -11.84 0.71 15.28
CA GLN A 36 -12.29 1.60 16.35
C GLN A 36 -13.01 2.81 15.77
N PRO A 37 -13.91 3.44 16.56
CA PRO A 37 -14.49 4.72 16.16
C PRO A 37 -13.37 5.76 15.97
N GLY A 38 -13.41 6.48 14.87
CA GLY A 38 -12.38 7.47 14.54
C GLY A 38 -11.32 6.98 13.56
N ASP A 39 -11.20 5.68 13.35
CA ASP A 39 -10.26 5.14 12.34
C ASP A 39 -10.61 5.56 10.93
N GLN A 40 -11.88 5.87 10.69
CA GLN A 40 -12.41 6.14 9.37
C GLN A 40 -11.63 7.25 8.64
N GLU A 41 -11.47 8.40 9.29
CA GLU A 41 -10.80 9.56 8.68
C GLU A 41 -9.32 9.26 8.40
N ASP A 42 -8.64 8.65 9.35
CA ASP A 42 -7.24 8.30 9.21
C ASP A 42 -7.02 7.30 8.07
N LEU A 43 -7.83 6.24 8.03
CA LEU A 43 -7.69 5.21 7.00
C LEU A 43 -8.05 5.73 5.62
N ILE A 44 -9.04 6.61 5.50
CA ILE A 44 -9.37 7.22 4.22
C ILE A 44 -8.24 8.13 3.75
N SER A 45 -7.64 8.90 4.65
CA SER A 45 -6.49 9.75 4.30
C SER A 45 -5.30 8.92 3.82
N ILE A 46 -4.98 7.86 4.53
CA ILE A 46 -3.88 6.96 4.17
C ILE A 46 -4.18 6.24 2.86
N GLY A 47 -5.41 5.76 2.71
CA GLY A 47 -5.84 5.09 1.49
C GLY A 47 -5.81 6.03 0.28
N THR A 48 -6.11 7.31 0.48
CA THR A 48 -6.02 8.30 -0.58
C THR A 48 -4.57 8.48 -1.06
N ILE A 49 -3.61 8.45 -0.15
CA ILE A 49 -2.19 8.48 -0.52
C ILE A 49 -1.84 7.25 -1.38
N GLY A 50 -2.36 6.07 -1.01
CA GLY A 50 -2.20 4.87 -1.82
C GLY A 50 -2.80 4.99 -3.20
N LEU A 51 -3.99 5.61 -3.30
CA LEU A 51 -4.64 5.88 -4.57
C LEU A 51 -3.81 6.84 -5.43
N MET A 52 -3.24 7.87 -4.83
CA MET A 52 -2.37 8.81 -5.55
C MET A 52 -1.17 8.11 -6.16
N LYS A 53 -0.55 7.21 -5.40
CA LYS A 53 0.54 6.38 -5.92
C LYS A 53 0.08 5.50 -7.07
N ALA A 54 -1.11 4.91 -6.95
CA ALA A 54 -1.66 4.06 -8.00
C ALA A 54 -1.87 4.85 -9.30
N VAL A 55 -2.39 6.07 -9.20
CA VAL A 55 -2.59 6.94 -10.37
C VAL A 55 -1.26 7.26 -11.04
N ASP A 56 -0.23 7.53 -10.24
CA ASP A 56 1.08 7.94 -10.75
C ASP A 56 1.88 6.79 -11.35
N THR A 57 1.61 5.55 -10.90
CA THR A 57 2.41 4.38 -11.30
C THR A 57 1.67 3.39 -12.19
N PHE A 58 0.38 3.60 -12.45
CA PHE A 58 -0.40 2.65 -13.24
C PHE A 58 0.08 2.59 -14.69
N ASP A 59 0.32 1.38 -15.16
CA ASP A 59 0.72 1.12 -16.54
C ASP A 59 -0.51 0.73 -17.36
N THR A 60 -0.94 1.63 -18.23
CA THR A 60 -2.12 1.42 -19.08
C THR A 60 -1.91 0.36 -20.16
N THR A 61 -0.65 -0.03 -20.41
CA THR A 61 -0.35 -1.06 -21.40
C THR A 61 -0.62 -2.46 -20.88
N ARG A 62 -0.77 -2.63 -19.57
CA ARG A 62 -1.09 -3.92 -18.98
C ARG A 62 -2.58 -4.20 -19.04
N LYS A 63 -2.95 -5.47 -19.08
CA LYS A 63 -4.35 -5.92 -19.13
C LYS A 63 -5.10 -5.73 -17.82
N ALA A 64 -4.42 -5.45 -16.73
CA ALA A 64 -5.03 -5.28 -15.42
C ALA A 64 -5.89 -4.02 -15.38
N ARG A 65 -7.05 -4.10 -14.73
CA ARG A 65 -7.92 -2.94 -14.54
C ARG A 65 -7.33 -2.02 -13.48
N PHE A 66 -7.49 -0.71 -13.69
CA PHE A 66 -7.01 0.29 -12.75
C PHE A 66 -7.61 0.08 -11.35
N ALA A 67 -8.90 -0.23 -11.26
CA ALA A 67 -9.56 -0.44 -9.96
C ALA A 67 -8.90 -1.56 -9.15
N THR A 68 -8.51 -2.64 -9.80
CA THR A 68 -7.83 -3.76 -9.13
C THR A 68 -6.45 -3.33 -8.63
N TYR A 69 -5.70 -2.64 -9.48
CA TYR A 69 -4.38 -2.13 -9.12
C TYR A 69 -4.46 -1.11 -7.98
N ALA A 70 -5.39 -0.15 -8.10
CA ALA A 70 -5.58 0.87 -7.10
C ALA A 70 -6.01 0.29 -5.76
N SER A 71 -6.89 -0.72 -5.77
CA SER A 71 -7.30 -1.39 -4.54
C SER A 71 -6.12 -1.99 -3.79
N ARG A 72 -5.19 -2.60 -4.49
CA ARG A 72 -3.98 -3.15 -3.89
C ARG A 72 -3.08 -2.06 -3.31
N CYS A 73 -2.92 -0.96 -4.02
CA CYS A 73 -2.10 0.16 -3.53
C CYS A 73 -2.72 0.80 -2.28
N ILE A 74 -4.04 0.97 -2.27
CA ILE A 74 -4.78 1.49 -1.12
C ILE A 74 -4.63 0.55 0.07
N GLU A 75 -4.86 -0.73 -0.15
CA GLU A 75 -4.75 -1.75 0.89
C GLU A 75 -3.35 -1.82 1.47
N ASN A 76 -2.33 -1.79 0.63
CA ASN A 76 -0.94 -1.81 1.08
C ASN A 76 -0.60 -0.57 1.93
N ALA A 77 -1.11 0.61 1.55
CA ALA A 77 -0.90 1.82 2.32
C ALA A 77 -1.54 1.72 3.71
N ILE A 78 -2.77 1.20 3.78
CA ILE A 78 -3.50 1.02 5.03
C ILE A 78 -2.79 -0.01 5.92
N LEU A 79 -2.41 -1.15 5.36
CA LEU A 79 -1.74 -2.21 6.12
C LEU A 79 -0.36 -1.77 6.62
N THR A 80 0.37 -1.02 5.83
CA THR A 80 1.66 -0.48 6.25
C THR A 80 1.50 0.43 7.45
N ARG A 81 0.46 1.26 7.47
CA ARG A 81 0.19 2.15 8.60
C ARG A 81 -0.26 1.39 9.84
N ALA A 82 -1.16 0.42 9.67
CA ALA A 82 -1.62 -0.42 10.78
C ALA A 82 -0.45 -1.16 11.40
N ASN A 83 0.42 -1.73 10.57
CA ASN A 83 1.61 -2.43 11.04
C ASN A 83 2.62 -1.49 11.69
N ALA A 84 2.70 -0.24 11.25
CA ALA A 84 3.59 0.75 11.87
C ALA A 84 3.16 1.09 13.29
N GLY A 85 1.85 1.18 13.56
CA GLY A 85 1.34 1.36 14.91
C GLY A 85 1.68 0.18 15.83
N TRP A 86 1.69 -1.01 15.29
CA TRP A 86 2.09 -2.23 15.97
C TRP A 86 3.59 -2.28 16.25
N ARG A 87 4.40 -1.71 15.38
CA ARG A 87 5.87 -1.70 15.52
C ARG A 87 6.39 -0.96 16.72
N ILE A 88 5.65 0.02 17.20
CA ILE A 88 6.07 0.82 18.35
C ILE A 88 5.89 0.04 19.65
N GLY A 89 5.05 -1.02 19.64
CA GLY A 89 4.80 -1.87 20.81
C GLY A 89 5.63 -3.15 20.81
N THR A 90 4.93 -4.27 20.56
CA THR A 90 5.48 -5.62 20.73
C THR A 90 6.25 -6.15 19.53
N ILE A 91 6.04 -5.58 18.34
CA ILE A 91 6.52 -6.17 17.11
C ILE A 91 7.88 -5.65 16.67
N SER A 92 8.33 -4.52 17.20
CA SER A 92 9.64 -4.00 16.84
C SER A 92 10.76 -5.00 17.19
N THR A 93 10.63 -5.69 18.30
CA THR A 93 11.59 -6.71 18.73
C THR A 93 11.48 -7.97 17.88
N ALA A 94 10.24 -8.43 17.63
CA ALA A 94 10.01 -9.62 16.80
C ALA A 94 10.46 -9.40 15.37
N LEU A 95 10.15 -8.22 14.80
CA LEU A 95 10.57 -7.89 13.45
C LEU A 95 12.09 -7.76 13.36
N GLY A 96 12.73 -7.19 14.38
CA GLY A 96 14.17 -7.13 14.46
C GLY A 96 14.80 -8.51 14.45
N VAL A 97 14.25 -9.43 15.24
CA VAL A 97 14.70 -10.82 15.28
C VAL A 97 14.50 -11.49 13.92
N ILE A 98 13.35 -11.31 13.31
CA ILE A 98 13.07 -11.89 11.99
C ILE A 98 14.03 -11.35 10.94
N LEU A 99 14.31 -10.04 10.94
CA LEU A 99 15.24 -9.44 10.00
C LEU A 99 16.67 -9.96 10.21
N VAL A 100 17.09 -10.12 11.45
CA VAL A 100 18.40 -10.68 11.76
C VAL A 100 18.49 -12.13 11.30
N LEU A 101 17.46 -12.93 11.59
CA LEU A 101 17.40 -14.32 11.16
C LEU A 101 17.39 -14.44 9.63
N PHE A 102 16.65 -13.59 8.96
CA PHE A 102 16.59 -13.56 7.51
C PHE A 102 17.96 -13.21 6.90
N ARG A 103 18.62 -12.24 7.49
CA ARG A 103 19.95 -11.83 7.06
C ARG A 103 20.97 -12.96 7.24
N VAL A 104 20.94 -13.60 8.40
CA VAL A 104 21.80 -14.74 8.70
C VAL A 104 21.53 -15.91 7.74
N TYR A 105 20.26 -16.20 7.50
CA TYR A 105 19.87 -17.22 6.52
C TYR A 105 20.40 -16.91 5.13
N ARG A 106 20.27 -15.66 4.71
CA ARG A 106 20.73 -15.22 3.38
C ARG A 106 22.24 -15.31 3.22
N GLU A 107 22.97 -15.10 4.28
CA GLU A 107 24.43 -15.15 4.27
C GLU A 107 24.98 -16.56 4.48
N GLY A 108 24.09 -17.55 4.63
CA GLY A 108 24.49 -18.95 4.76
C GLY A 108 25.21 -19.27 6.07
N GLY A 109 24.99 -18.47 7.09
CA GLY A 109 25.67 -18.63 8.37
C GLY A 109 25.13 -19.75 9.27
N PRO A 110 24.52 -19.45 10.42
CA PRO A 110 24.10 -20.47 11.40
C PRO A 110 23.09 -21.48 10.89
N VAL A 111 22.34 -21.16 9.83
CA VAL A 111 21.36 -22.11 9.29
C VAL A 111 22.07 -23.31 8.65
N ASP A 112 23.16 -23.08 7.93
CA ASP A 112 23.98 -24.17 7.39
C ASP A 112 24.54 -25.04 8.50
N PHE A 113 24.90 -24.42 9.61
CA PHE A 113 25.40 -25.14 10.76
C PHE A 113 24.30 -26.02 11.40
N ILE A 114 23.07 -25.53 11.48
CA ILE A 114 21.94 -26.25 12.06
C ILE A 114 21.49 -27.39 11.15
N LEU A 115 21.56 -27.22 9.82
CA LEU A 115 21.15 -28.21 8.85
C LEU A 115 22.21 -29.26 8.57
N ARG A 116 23.40 -29.05 9.02
CA ARG A 116 24.47 -30.02 8.96
C ARG A 116 24.49 -30.91 10.20
#